data_0f24c884fda3a5cca2f96aeec2cbb7df
#
_entry.id   0f24c884fda3a5cca2f96aeec2cbb7df
#
_cell.length_a   1.000
_cell.length_b   1.000
_cell.length_c   1.000
_cell.angle_alpha   90.00
_cell.angle_beta   90.00
_cell.angle_gamma   90.00
#
_symmetry.space_group_name_H-M   'P 1'
#
loop_
_entity.id
_entity.type
_entity.pdbx_description
1 polymer ?
#
loop_
_entity_poly.entity_id
_entity_poly.type
_entity_poly.pdbx_seq_one_letter_code
_entity_poly.pdbx_strand_id
1 'polypeptide(L)'
;MRVSFDLDDVLFVSPERYETEPAPPFPHSRLFKERLRKGTPELIHALQDEGFEVWIYTSSYRKASYLRGLFRAYGIHFDGIVNAQRHEKEVQRDRKQLLPQKMPSFYHISLHVDDEKSVEKNGRLFGFRTIRVYEPDEHWGEKVLEEARRIKRIELADRAGREDTRP
;
A
#
# COMPACT_ATOMS: atom_id res chain seq x y z
N MET A 1 9.06 9.37 -3.34
CA MET A 1 7.62 9.42 -2.97
C MET A 1 7.18 8.03 -2.58
N ARG A 2 6.35 7.89 -1.51
CA ARG A 2 5.90 6.60 -1.00
C ARG A 2 4.46 6.31 -1.37
N VAL A 3 4.21 5.10 -1.87
CA VAL A 3 2.88 4.54 -2.09
C VAL A 3 2.73 3.31 -1.21
N SER A 4 1.63 3.16 -0.49
CA SER A 4 1.40 1.98 0.35
C SER A 4 0.08 1.29 0.02
N PHE A 5 0.06 0.01 0.29
CA PHE A 5 -1.08 -0.87 0.02
C PHE A 5 -1.54 -1.56 1.30
N ASP A 6 -2.85 -1.65 1.48
CA ASP A 6 -3.40 -2.65 2.39
C ASP A 6 -3.21 -4.06 1.82
N LEU A 7 -3.46 -5.06 2.64
CA LEU A 7 -3.35 -6.47 2.25
C LEU A 7 -4.70 -7.08 1.91
N ASP A 8 -5.56 -7.20 2.92
CA ASP A 8 -6.83 -7.92 2.79
C ASP A 8 -7.79 -7.14 1.89
N ASP A 9 -8.44 -7.81 0.97
CA ASP A 9 -9.33 -7.28 -0.08
C ASP A 9 -8.69 -6.22 -1.04
N VAL A 10 -7.39 -5.93 -0.89
CA VAL A 10 -6.59 -5.11 -1.83
C VAL A 10 -5.59 -5.97 -2.59
N LEU A 11 -4.52 -6.41 -1.92
CA LEU A 11 -3.49 -7.28 -2.53
C LEU A 11 -3.79 -8.77 -2.34
N PHE A 12 -4.39 -9.16 -1.21
CA PHE A 12 -4.85 -10.52 -0.94
C PHE A 12 -6.34 -10.59 -1.19
N VAL A 13 -6.74 -11.41 -2.15
CA VAL A 13 -8.14 -11.53 -2.54
C VAL A 13 -8.59 -12.99 -2.62
N SER A 14 -9.89 -13.22 -2.42
CA SER A 14 -10.47 -14.53 -2.61
C SER A 14 -10.58 -14.87 -4.10
N PRO A 15 -10.06 -16.04 -4.55
CA PRO A 15 -10.21 -16.49 -5.93
C PRO A 15 -11.67 -16.69 -6.36
N GLU A 16 -12.58 -16.81 -5.41
CA GLU A 16 -14.02 -16.95 -5.67
C GLU A 16 -14.67 -15.61 -6.07
N ARG A 17 -14.04 -14.50 -5.71
CA ARG A 17 -14.57 -13.14 -5.92
C ARG A 17 -13.78 -12.35 -6.94
N TYR A 18 -12.49 -12.63 -7.08
CA TYR A 18 -11.58 -11.85 -7.91
C TYR A 18 -10.64 -12.73 -8.73
N GLU A 19 -10.17 -12.23 -9.85
CA GLU A 19 -9.06 -12.84 -10.53
C GLU A 19 -7.77 -12.71 -9.71
N THR A 20 -7.01 -13.81 -9.66
CA THR A 20 -5.78 -13.89 -8.88
C THR A 20 -4.59 -14.26 -9.74
N GLU A 21 -3.41 -13.89 -9.25
CA GLU A 21 -2.16 -14.42 -9.77
C GLU A 21 -2.11 -15.95 -9.62
N PRO A 22 -1.42 -16.65 -10.53
CA PRO A 22 -1.11 -18.07 -10.35
C PRO A 22 -0.41 -18.30 -9.01
N ALA A 23 -0.65 -19.46 -8.39
CA ALA A 23 0.07 -19.81 -7.16
C ALA A 23 1.59 -19.78 -7.40
N PRO A 24 2.40 -19.35 -6.44
CA PRO A 24 3.84 -19.43 -6.58
C PRO A 24 4.29 -20.90 -6.73
N PRO A 25 5.43 -21.16 -7.40
CA PRO A 25 5.88 -22.53 -7.62
C PRO A 25 6.20 -23.25 -6.31
N PHE A 26 6.19 -24.57 -6.36
CA PHE A 26 6.65 -25.41 -5.23
C PHE A 26 8.12 -25.05 -4.87
N PRO A 27 8.49 -24.98 -3.58
CA PRO A 27 7.68 -25.33 -2.38
C PRO A 27 6.82 -24.18 -1.83
N HIS A 28 6.91 -22.97 -2.37
CA HIS A 28 6.26 -21.77 -1.85
C HIS A 28 4.73 -21.87 -1.82
N SER A 29 4.12 -22.57 -2.80
CA SER A 29 2.68 -22.81 -2.83
C SER A 29 2.13 -23.61 -1.63
N ARG A 30 2.99 -24.35 -0.93
CA ARG A 30 2.62 -25.03 0.34
C ARG A 30 2.78 -24.15 1.57
N LEU A 31 3.68 -23.16 1.50
CA LEU A 31 3.99 -22.25 2.62
C LEU A 31 3.05 -21.06 2.66
N PHE A 32 2.65 -20.54 1.49
CA PHE A 32 1.84 -19.34 1.35
C PHE A 32 0.50 -19.70 0.73
N LYS A 33 -0.57 -19.43 1.45
CA LYS A 33 -1.94 -19.78 1.04
C LYS A 33 -2.70 -18.60 0.45
N GLU A 34 -2.28 -17.39 0.79
CA GLU A 34 -2.88 -16.16 0.26
C GLU A 34 -2.66 -16.08 -1.25
N ARG A 35 -3.67 -15.59 -1.94
CA ARG A 35 -3.65 -15.32 -3.38
C ARG A 35 -3.54 -13.83 -3.62
N LEU A 36 -2.61 -13.45 -4.49
CA LEU A 36 -2.51 -12.06 -4.91
C LEU A 36 -3.57 -11.75 -5.95
N ARG A 37 -4.14 -10.57 -5.84
CA ARG A 37 -4.99 -9.99 -6.89
C ARG A 37 -4.20 -9.90 -8.18
N LYS A 38 -4.86 -10.24 -9.30
CA LYS A 38 -4.24 -10.19 -10.63
C LYS A 38 -3.73 -8.78 -10.95
N GLY A 39 -2.57 -8.70 -11.59
CA GLY A 39 -1.89 -7.45 -11.92
C GLY A 39 -1.07 -6.86 -10.77
N THR A 40 -1.02 -7.51 -9.60
CA THR A 40 -0.23 -7.02 -8.46
C THR A 40 1.27 -6.91 -8.77
N PRO A 41 1.96 -7.94 -9.30
CA PRO A 41 3.38 -7.83 -9.64
C PRO A 41 3.67 -6.73 -10.64
N GLU A 42 2.89 -6.64 -11.71
CA GLU A 42 3.03 -5.63 -12.77
C GLU A 42 2.90 -4.21 -12.20
N LEU A 43 1.90 -3.98 -11.36
CA LEU A 43 1.70 -2.67 -10.73
C LEU A 43 2.86 -2.29 -9.81
N ILE A 44 3.31 -3.22 -8.96
CA ILE A 44 4.39 -2.93 -8.00
C ILE A 44 5.69 -2.63 -8.75
N HIS A 45 6.03 -3.42 -9.78
CA HIS A 45 7.22 -3.17 -10.61
C HIS A 45 7.11 -1.83 -11.34
N ALA A 46 5.95 -1.54 -11.97
CA ALA A 46 5.76 -0.25 -12.66
C ALA A 46 5.93 0.96 -11.73
N LEU A 47 5.43 0.88 -10.49
CA LEU A 47 5.65 1.92 -9.48
C LEU A 47 7.14 2.05 -9.14
N GLN A 48 7.84 0.94 -8.92
CA GLN A 48 9.26 0.94 -8.58
C GLN A 48 10.13 1.46 -9.71
N ASP A 49 9.85 1.07 -10.95
CA ASP A 49 10.55 1.54 -12.16
C ASP A 49 10.41 3.06 -12.35
N GLU A 50 9.29 3.63 -11.89
CA GLU A 50 9.06 5.07 -11.86
C GLU A 50 9.66 5.77 -10.62
N GLY A 51 10.38 5.05 -9.78
CA GLY A 51 11.08 5.58 -8.60
C GLY A 51 10.18 5.85 -7.40
N PHE A 52 9.05 5.15 -7.28
CA PHE A 52 8.29 5.15 -6.05
C PHE A 52 8.85 4.13 -5.05
N GLU A 53 8.91 4.51 -3.78
CA GLU A 53 9.04 3.55 -2.69
C GLU A 53 7.68 2.89 -2.47
N VAL A 54 7.61 1.57 -2.53
CA VAL A 54 6.36 0.82 -2.37
C VAL A 54 6.34 0.10 -1.04
N TRP A 55 5.31 0.39 -0.25
CA TRP A 55 5.16 -0.07 1.12
C TRP A 55 3.90 -0.92 1.30
N ILE A 56 3.90 -1.75 2.33
CA ILE A 56 2.68 -2.34 2.89
C ILE A 56 2.30 -1.55 4.14
N TYR A 57 1.01 -1.23 4.29
CA TYR A 57 0.45 -0.73 5.53
C TYR A 57 -0.89 -1.40 5.81
N THR A 58 -0.89 -2.31 6.76
CA THR A 58 -2.05 -3.15 7.08
C THR A 58 -2.36 -3.13 8.58
N SER A 59 -3.64 -3.30 8.91
CA SER A 59 -4.11 -3.55 10.29
C SER A 59 -3.94 -5.01 10.73
N SER A 60 -3.44 -5.88 9.86
CA SER A 60 -3.15 -7.28 10.16
C SER A 60 -1.91 -7.44 11.04
N TYR A 61 -1.92 -8.44 11.92
CA TYR A 61 -0.77 -8.85 12.74
C TYR A 61 0.19 -9.83 12.03
N ARG A 62 0.00 -10.08 10.72
CA ARG A 62 0.92 -10.93 9.95
C ARG A 62 2.37 -10.44 10.10
N LYS A 63 3.28 -11.36 10.39
CA LYS A 63 4.70 -11.03 10.59
C LYS A 63 5.32 -10.47 9.32
N ALA A 64 6.10 -9.40 9.43
CA ALA A 64 6.78 -8.79 8.30
C ALA A 64 7.72 -9.79 7.55
N SER A 65 8.33 -10.74 8.27
CA SER A 65 9.15 -11.80 7.65
C SER A 65 8.32 -12.74 6.78
N TYR A 66 7.11 -13.10 7.22
CA TYR A 66 6.17 -13.90 6.44
C TYR A 66 5.76 -13.17 5.16
N LEU A 67 5.35 -11.91 5.28
CA LEU A 67 4.96 -11.09 4.13
C LEU A 67 6.11 -10.94 3.13
N ARG A 68 7.34 -10.65 3.60
CA ARG A 68 8.50 -10.59 2.71
C ARG A 68 8.76 -11.91 1.97
N GLY A 69 8.61 -13.04 2.65
CA GLY A 69 8.75 -14.37 2.04
C GLY A 69 7.70 -14.62 0.97
N LEU A 70 6.44 -14.33 1.27
CA LEU A 70 5.31 -14.49 0.36
C LEU A 70 5.49 -13.64 -0.90
N PHE A 71 5.72 -12.33 -0.75
CA PHE A 71 5.85 -11.44 -1.90
C PHE A 71 7.10 -11.75 -2.74
N ARG A 72 8.21 -12.14 -2.10
CA ARG A 72 9.39 -12.60 -2.82
C ARG A 72 9.11 -13.83 -3.69
N ALA A 73 8.24 -14.74 -3.23
CA ALA A 73 7.83 -15.90 -4.04
C ALA A 73 7.05 -15.49 -5.31
N TYR A 74 6.50 -14.29 -5.35
CA TYR A 74 5.88 -13.65 -6.52
C TYR A 74 6.83 -12.68 -7.25
N GLY A 75 8.10 -12.63 -6.88
CA GLY A 75 9.08 -11.70 -7.47
C GLY A 75 8.93 -10.23 -7.01
N ILE A 76 8.18 -9.98 -5.96
CA ILE A 76 7.89 -8.64 -5.45
C ILE A 76 8.77 -8.31 -4.24
N HIS A 77 9.26 -7.08 -4.20
CA HIS A 77 9.93 -6.50 -3.04
C HIS A 77 9.19 -5.24 -2.56
N PHE A 78 9.05 -5.07 -1.25
CA PHE A 78 8.53 -3.84 -0.64
C PHE A 78 9.62 -3.13 0.16
N ASP A 79 9.69 -1.81 0.02
CA ASP A 79 10.66 -0.96 0.73
C ASP A 79 10.35 -0.86 2.22
N GLY A 80 9.08 -0.98 2.60
CA GLY A 80 8.67 -0.96 3.98
C GLY A 80 7.41 -1.77 4.26
N ILE A 81 7.29 -2.26 5.49
CA ILE A 81 6.10 -2.97 5.97
C ILE A 81 5.71 -2.40 7.33
N VAL A 82 4.49 -1.89 7.42
CA VAL A 82 3.82 -1.49 8.65
C VAL A 82 2.63 -2.43 8.86
N ASN A 83 2.75 -3.30 9.84
CA ASN A 83 1.66 -4.15 10.32
C ASN A 83 1.07 -3.57 11.61
N ALA A 84 0.00 -4.17 12.14
CA ALA A 84 -0.64 -3.71 13.37
C ALA A 84 0.35 -3.56 14.53
N GLN A 85 1.23 -4.54 14.74
CA GLN A 85 2.21 -4.50 15.83
C GLN A 85 3.17 -3.30 15.72
N ARG A 86 3.65 -3.01 14.51
CA ARG A 86 4.52 -1.86 14.27
C ARG A 86 3.77 -0.55 14.45
N HIS A 87 2.53 -0.48 13.96
CA HIS A 87 1.66 0.69 14.13
C HIS A 87 1.44 0.98 15.62
N GLU A 88 1.06 -0.01 16.41
CA GLU A 88 0.85 0.13 17.85
C GLU A 88 2.10 0.66 18.56
N LYS A 89 3.26 0.08 18.22
CA LYS A 89 4.53 0.46 18.83
C LYS A 89 5.00 1.86 18.45
N GLU A 90 4.86 2.26 17.19
CA GLU A 90 5.46 3.50 16.67
C GLU A 90 4.47 4.67 16.61
N VAL A 91 3.21 4.40 16.26
CA VAL A 91 2.18 5.43 16.06
C VAL A 91 1.31 5.60 17.29
N GLN A 92 0.68 4.53 17.79
CA GLN A 92 -0.19 4.61 18.96
C GLN A 92 0.62 4.89 20.23
N ARG A 93 1.67 4.12 20.52
CA ARG A 93 2.50 4.23 21.73
C ARG A 93 1.63 4.37 23.00
N ASP A 94 2.05 5.25 23.91
CA ASP A 94 1.37 5.57 25.16
C ASP A 94 0.34 6.71 25.02
N ARG A 95 -0.10 7.01 23.81
CA ARG A 95 -1.08 8.08 23.60
C ARG A 95 -2.43 7.71 24.19
N LYS A 96 -2.97 8.59 25.02
CA LYS A 96 -4.31 8.41 25.62
C LYS A 96 -5.43 8.45 24.57
N GLN A 97 -5.24 9.24 23.51
CA GLN A 97 -6.20 9.31 22.40
C GLN A 97 -5.95 8.16 21.44
N LEU A 98 -7.01 7.41 21.14
CA LEU A 98 -6.96 6.38 20.09
C LEU A 98 -6.80 7.04 18.72
N LEU A 99 -5.75 6.63 18.01
CA LEU A 99 -5.53 7.00 16.63
C LEU A 99 -6.18 5.98 15.69
N PRO A 100 -6.45 6.36 14.44
CA PRO A 100 -6.89 5.40 13.42
C PRO A 100 -5.90 4.24 13.28
N GLN A 101 -6.41 3.06 12.92
CA GLN A 101 -5.57 1.85 12.71
C GLN A 101 -4.52 2.02 11.61
N LYS A 102 -4.69 3.01 10.75
CA LYS A 102 -3.74 3.38 9.69
C LYS A 102 -3.49 4.88 9.72
N MET A 103 -2.22 5.27 9.75
CA MET A 103 -1.75 6.66 9.75
C MET A 103 -0.62 6.83 8.72
N PRO A 104 -0.93 6.76 7.42
CA PRO A 104 0.07 6.87 6.35
C PRO A 104 0.92 8.14 6.43
N SER A 105 0.34 9.26 6.86
CA SER A 105 1.07 10.52 7.05
C SER A 105 2.23 10.42 8.04
N PHE A 106 2.13 9.57 9.06
CA PHE A 106 3.21 9.34 10.02
C PHE A 106 4.50 8.79 9.37
N TYR A 107 4.34 7.98 8.31
CA TYR A 107 5.44 7.39 7.56
C TYR A 107 5.77 8.16 6.27
N HIS A 108 5.27 9.39 6.12
CA HIS A 108 5.43 10.21 4.91
C HIS A 108 4.97 9.47 3.63
N ILE A 109 3.90 8.69 3.75
CA ILE A 109 3.27 8.01 2.62
C ILE A 109 2.37 9.02 1.91
N SER A 110 2.62 9.22 0.62
CA SER A 110 1.90 10.19 -0.21
C SER A 110 0.56 9.67 -0.71
N LEU A 111 0.45 8.35 -0.90
CA LEU A 111 -0.78 7.68 -1.33
C LEU A 111 -0.92 6.34 -0.63
N HIS A 112 -2.10 6.07 -0.07
CA HIS A 112 -2.47 4.77 0.48
C HIS A 112 -3.60 4.14 -0.33
N VAL A 113 -3.42 2.88 -0.71
CA VAL A 113 -4.41 2.08 -1.45
C VAL A 113 -5.13 1.17 -0.47
N ASP A 114 -6.45 1.29 -0.39
CA ASP A 114 -7.27 0.61 0.61
C ASP A 114 -8.67 0.32 0.05
N ASP A 115 -9.38 -0.65 0.58
CA ASP A 115 -10.78 -0.93 0.22
C ASP A 115 -11.78 -0.26 1.16
N GLU A 116 -11.35 0.11 2.37
CA GLU A 116 -12.24 0.62 3.41
C GLU A 116 -12.57 2.11 3.26
N LYS A 117 -13.87 2.43 3.26
CA LYS A 117 -14.37 3.82 3.29
C LYS A 117 -13.97 4.57 4.57
N SER A 118 -13.79 3.87 5.67
CA SER A 118 -13.32 4.43 6.94
C SER A 118 -11.92 5.02 6.81
N VAL A 119 -11.03 4.36 6.09
CA VAL A 119 -9.65 4.81 5.84
C VAL A 119 -9.62 6.04 4.94
N GLU A 120 -10.46 6.11 3.91
CA GLU A 120 -10.63 7.32 3.09
C GLU A 120 -11.09 8.52 3.94
N LYS A 121 -12.08 8.31 4.82
CA LYS A 121 -12.55 9.35 5.74
C LYS A 121 -11.44 9.82 6.69
N ASN A 122 -10.67 8.88 7.24
CA ASN A 122 -9.52 9.18 8.08
C ASN A 122 -8.43 9.95 7.32
N GLY A 123 -8.23 9.65 6.03
CA GLY A 123 -7.30 10.39 5.18
C GLY A 123 -7.57 11.88 5.15
N ARG A 124 -8.84 12.27 5.03
CA ARG A 124 -9.28 13.68 5.05
C ARG A 124 -9.05 14.34 6.42
N LEU A 125 -9.24 13.59 7.51
CA LEU A 125 -9.08 14.12 8.88
C LEU A 125 -7.62 14.21 9.32
N PHE A 126 -6.77 13.27 8.88
CA PHE A 126 -5.39 13.13 9.33
C PHE A 126 -4.35 13.48 8.26
N GLY A 127 -4.78 14.07 7.15
CA GLY A 127 -3.89 14.65 6.15
C GLY A 127 -3.11 13.65 5.32
N PHE A 128 -3.74 12.55 4.90
CA PHE A 128 -3.15 11.62 3.93
C PHE A 128 -4.13 11.32 2.78
N ARG A 129 -3.56 11.03 1.60
CA ARG A 129 -4.35 10.70 0.42
C ARG A 129 -4.61 9.21 0.34
N THR A 130 -5.83 8.84 -0.07
CA THR A 130 -6.24 7.45 -0.28
C THR A 130 -6.89 7.30 -1.64
N ILE A 131 -6.66 6.14 -2.25
CA ILE A 131 -7.47 5.66 -3.36
C ILE A 131 -8.14 4.35 -2.93
N ARG A 132 -9.45 4.27 -3.11
CA ARG A 132 -10.20 3.07 -2.79
C ARG A 132 -10.22 2.12 -3.98
N VAL A 133 -9.89 0.86 -3.69
CA VAL A 133 -9.99 -0.24 -4.62
C VAL A 133 -10.99 -1.23 -4.05
N TYR A 134 -12.14 -1.40 -4.67
CA TYR A 134 -13.19 -2.30 -4.24
C TYR A 134 -13.87 -2.92 -5.46
N GLU A 135 -14.49 -4.07 -5.25
CA GLU A 135 -15.23 -4.82 -6.26
C GLU A 135 -14.36 -5.28 -7.46
N PRO A 136 -14.83 -6.12 -8.36
CA PRO A 136 -14.02 -6.64 -9.47
C PRO A 136 -13.69 -5.53 -10.48
N ASP A 137 -12.77 -4.66 -10.10
CA ASP A 137 -12.20 -3.62 -10.94
C ASP A 137 -10.96 -4.20 -11.64
N GLU A 138 -11.12 -4.62 -12.88
CA GLU A 138 -10.03 -5.18 -13.70
C GLU A 138 -8.95 -4.12 -13.99
N HIS A 139 -9.30 -2.84 -13.94
CA HIS A 139 -8.39 -1.71 -14.19
C HIS A 139 -7.83 -1.07 -12.90
N TRP A 140 -7.94 -1.76 -11.77
CA TRP A 140 -7.52 -1.20 -10.48
C TRP A 140 -6.06 -0.74 -10.47
N GLY A 141 -5.16 -1.54 -11.08
CA GLY A 141 -3.73 -1.22 -11.14
C GLY A 141 -3.44 0.03 -11.96
N GLU A 142 -4.09 0.20 -13.09
CA GLU A 142 -3.98 1.41 -13.93
C GLU A 142 -4.43 2.65 -13.17
N LYS A 143 -5.56 2.58 -12.49
CA LYS A 143 -6.09 3.69 -11.68
C LYS A 143 -5.14 4.08 -10.54
N VAL A 144 -4.56 3.10 -9.86
CA VAL A 144 -3.57 3.35 -8.80
C VAL A 144 -2.32 4.02 -9.37
N LEU A 145 -1.79 3.51 -10.49
CA LEU A 145 -0.60 4.04 -11.13
C LEU A 145 -0.82 5.48 -11.63
N GLU A 146 -1.96 5.75 -12.27
CA GLU A 146 -2.33 7.09 -12.72
C GLU A 146 -2.44 8.08 -11.56
N GLU A 147 -3.09 7.69 -10.46
CA GLU A 147 -3.22 8.54 -9.28
C GLU A 147 -1.86 8.80 -8.62
N ALA A 148 -1.00 7.79 -8.52
CA ALA A 148 0.37 7.94 -8.02
C ALA A 148 1.17 8.95 -8.88
N ARG A 149 1.09 8.85 -10.21
CA ARG A 149 1.71 9.79 -11.14
C ARG A 149 1.15 11.20 -10.98
N ARG A 150 -0.17 11.33 -10.82
CA ARG A 150 -0.84 12.64 -10.60
C ARG A 150 -0.31 13.31 -9.34
N ILE A 151 -0.25 12.56 -8.24
CA ILE A 151 0.25 13.09 -6.96
C ILE A 151 1.74 13.45 -7.07
N LYS A 152 2.55 12.61 -7.73
CA LYS A 152 3.99 12.90 -7.95
C LYS A 152 4.19 14.22 -8.67
N ARG A 153 3.40 14.50 -9.72
CA ARG A 153 3.46 15.79 -10.43
C ARG A 153 3.13 16.98 -9.53
N ILE A 154 2.09 16.86 -8.70
CA ILE A 154 1.70 17.91 -7.75
C ILE A 154 2.82 18.17 -6.73
N GLU A 155 3.37 17.12 -6.11
CA GLU A 155 4.44 17.25 -5.11
C GLU A 155 5.72 17.87 -5.70
N LEU A 156 6.05 17.54 -6.95
CA LEU A 156 7.19 18.13 -7.64
C LEU A 156 6.97 19.62 -7.96
N ALA A 157 5.78 19.99 -8.41
CA ALA A 157 5.42 21.39 -8.67
C ALA A 157 5.45 22.24 -7.39
N ASP A 158 4.92 21.71 -6.28
CA ASP A 158 4.93 22.36 -4.98
C ASP A 158 6.35 22.58 -4.44
N ARG A 159 7.27 21.65 -4.70
CA ARG A 159 8.68 21.78 -4.32
C ARG A 159 9.38 22.87 -5.14
N ALA A 160 9.21 22.87 -6.46
CA ALA A 160 9.78 23.86 -7.36
C ALA A 160 9.32 25.29 -7.00
N GLY A 161 8.02 25.48 -6.72
CA GLY A 161 7.48 26.76 -6.31
C GLY A 161 8.01 27.28 -4.96
N ARG A 162 8.41 26.38 -4.04
CA ARG A 162 9.01 26.76 -2.75
C ARG A 162 10.49 27.11 -2.86
N GLU A 163 11.21 26.53 -3.81
CA GLU A 163 12.62 26.85 -4.07
C GLU A 163 12.75 28.22 -4.71
N ASP A 164 11.82 28.60 -5.58
CA ASP A 164 11.80 29.91 -6.27
C ASP A 164 11.40 31.09 -5.36
N THR A 165 10.80 30.81 -4.20
CA THR A 165 10.37 31.82 -3.21
C THR A 165 11.33 32.01 -2.03
N ARG A 166 12.50 31.37 -2.03
CA ARG A 166 13.54 31.64 -1.04
C ARG A 166 14.36 32.86 -1.46
N PRO A 167 14.41 33.91 -0.60
CA PRO A 167 15.21 35.10 -0.85
C PRO A 167 16.70 34.82 -0.86
#